data_b2826c56b92ddab4ecb30ba622862efa
#
_entry.id   b2826c56b92ddab4ecb30ba622862efa
#
_cell.length_a   1.000
_cell.length_b   1.000
_cell.length_c   1.000
_cell.angle_alpha   90.00
_cell.angle_beta   90.00
_cell.angle_gamma   90.00
#
_symmetry.space_group_name_H-M   'P 1'
#
loop_
_entity.id
_entity.type
_entity.pdbx_description
1 polymer ?
#
loop_
_entity_poly.entity_id
_entity_poly.type
_entity_poly.pdbx_seq_one_letter_code
_entity_poly.pdbx_strand_id
1 'polypeptide(L)'
;MRVAESVSPLARDGPSWRYRRSTRQVLRMSAVHLALVATGFLFLLPLLWMVSTSLKSLTQQAAWPPEWIPQPFVWRNYPDAAAFLPLARYTLNSLTITVLFVIGTLLSCPLIAYAFARIRFPGRDFLFIVLIATIMLPGVVRLIPTYLMFRQLGFLNTYLPMVLPAFFGSPLFIFLLRQYFRTFPEELADAARMDGASEIGILYRIFMPMSGPALAVITIFAVQSQWNDFVDPLIYLNKERMRTLAVGLYYFRAYQDTTNWGQMMAAATMMTAPILILFALFQRYFIQGVALTGMKG
;
A
#
# COMPACT_ATOMS: atom_id res chain seq x y z
N MET A 1 50.29 66.20 -30.06
CA MET A 1 50.14 65.01 -30.80
C MET A 1 49.37 64.03 -29.89
N ARG A 2 48.00 63.96 -30.02
CA ARG A 2 47.12 63.14 -29.17
C ARG A 2 46.74 61.95 -30.01
N VAL A 3 47.09 60.76 -29.55
CA VAL A 3 46.62 59.50 -30.12
C VAL A 3 45.30 59.11 -29.39
N ALA A 4 44.20 59.10 -30.13
CA ALA A 4 42.92 58.66 -29.66
C ALA A 4 42.85 57.16 -29.89
N GLU A 5 42.84 56.37 -28.79
CA GLU A 5 42.49 54.93 -28.81
C GLU A 5 41.00 54.81 -28.90
N SER A 6 40.51 54.19 -30.01
CA SER A 6 39.15 53.81 -30.23
C SER A 6 38.87 52.47 -29.52
N VAL A 7 38.14 52.56 -28.41
CA VAL A 7 37.62 51.39 -27.72
C VAL A 7 36.37 50.95 -28.47
N SER A 8 36.44 49.77 -29.15
CA SER A 8 35.30 49.13 -29.75
C SER A 8 34.41 48.47 -28.67
N PRO A 9 33.06 48.58 -28.72
CA PRO A 9 32.19 47.95 -27.77
C PRO A 9 32.10 46.43 -28.06
N LEU A 10 32.62 45.63 -27.14
CA LEU A 10 32.45 44.20 -27.14
C LEU A 10 30.93 43.88 -27.06
N ALA A 11 30.40 43.40 -28.15
CA ALA A 11 29.07 42.82 -28.21
C ALA A 11 29.00 41.64 -27.22
N ARG A 12 28.25 41.80 -26.15
CA ARG A 12 27.89 40.72 -25.23
C ARG A 12 26.80 39.87 -25.90
N ASP A 13 27.23 38.92 -26.73
CA ASP A 13 26.34 37.81 -27.10
C ASP A 13 26.18 36.91 -25.90
N GLY A 14 25.11 37.15 -25.13
CA GLY A 14 24.67 36.23 -24.09
C GLY A 14 24.25 34.89 -24.73
N PRO A 15 24.67 33.75 -24.17
CA PRO A 15 24.30 32.46 -24.72
C PRO A 15 22.78 32.29 -24.66
N SER A 16 22.12 32.28 -25.82
CA SER A 16 20.70 31.98 -25.97
C SER A 16 20.47 30.50 -25.68
N TRP A 17 20.25 30.13 -24.42
CA TRP A 17 19.89 28.79 -23.95
C TRP A 17 18.45 28.41 -24.35
N ARG A 18 18.05 28.74 -25.57
CA ARG A 18 16.87 28.13 -26.15
C ARG A 18 17.26 26.76 -26.72
N TYR A 19 17.23 25.75 -25.85
CA TYR A 19 17.26 24.35 -26.28
C TYR A 19 16.11 24.15 -27.27
N ARG A 20 16.38 24.25 -28.56
CA ARG A 20 15.50 23.71 -29.61
C ARG A 20 15.49 22.19 -29.40
N ARG A 21 14.49 21.70 -28.68
CA ARG A 21 14.24 20.26 -28.57
C ARG A 21 14.14 19.74 -30.01
N SER A 22 15.05 18.86 -30.40
CA SER A 22 15.05 18.25 -31.72
C SER A 22 13.65 17.63 -31.95
N THR A 23 13.07 17.81 -33.15
CA THR A 23 11.76 17.24 -33.52
C THR A 23 11.68 15.75 -33.20
N ARG A 24 12.81 15.03 -33.31
CA ARG A 24 12.93 13.62 -32.91
C ARG A 24 12.76 13.40 -31.42
N GLN A 25 13.25 14.31 -30.57
CA GLN A 25 13.05 14.20 -29.11
C GLN A 25 11.57 14.45 -28.74
N VAL A 26 10.93 15.41 -29.38
CA VAL A 26 9.50 15.67 -29.16
C VAL A 26 8.66 14.47 -29.60
N LEU A 27 8.90 13.92 -30.79
CA LEU A 27 8.21 12.71 -31.28
C LEU A 27 8.43 11.51 -30.35
N ARG A 28 9.68 11.28 -29.92
CA ARG A 28 9.96 10.17 -28.97
C ARG A 28 9.25 10.36 -27.65
N MET A 29 9.26 11.56 -27.08
CA MET A 29 8.56 11.86 -25.82
C MET A 29 7.05 11.72 -25.98
N SER A 30 6.47 12.18 -27.09
CA SER A 30 5.06 12.02 -27.38
C SER A 30 4.66 10.55 -27.53
N ALA A 31 5.46 9.75 -28.21
CA ALA A 31 5.24 8.31 -28.35
C ALA A 31 5.30 7.59 -26.99
N VAL A 32 6.27 7.93 -26.14
CA VAL A 32 6.36 7.39 -24.78
C VAL A 32 5.14 7.79 -23.93
N HIS A 33 4.72 9.06 -23.98
CA HIS A 33 3.54 9.49 -23.25
C HIS A 33 2.26 8.81 -23.75
N LEU A 34 2.11 8.66 -25.07
CA LEU A 34 0.98 7.95 -25.65
C LEU A 34 0.95 6.49 -25.20
N ALA A 35 2.10 5.80 -25.23
CA ALA A 35 2.23 4.43 -24.74
C ALA A 35 1.88 4.31 -23.25
N LEU A 36 2.36 5.26 -22.42
CA LEU A 36 2.04 5.28 -20.98
C LEU A 36 0.55 5.51 -20.73
N VAL A 37 -0.07 6.45 -21.45
CA VAL A 37 -1.52 6.73 -21.34
C VAL A 37 -2.34 5.53 -21.80
N ALA A 38 -1.98 4.91 -22.94
CA ALA A 38 -2.65 3.72 -23.45
C ALA A 38 -2.55 2.54 -22.47
N THR A 39 -1.36 2.31 -21.93
CA THR A 39 -1.13 1.25 -20.92
C THR A 39 -1.91 1.56 -19.64
N GLY A 40 -1.88 2.80 -19.16
CA GLY A 40 -2.65 3.23 -17.99
C GLY A 40 -4.15 3.04 -18.17
N PHE A 41 -4.68 3.41 -19.34
CA PHE A 41 -6.09 3.19 -19.69
C PHE A 41 -6.45 1.70 -19.71
N LEU A 42 -5.58 0.85 -20.28
CA LEU A 42 -5.78 -0.61 -20.30
C LEU A 42 -5.90 -1.19 -18.88
N PHE A 43 -5.04 -0.76 -17.96
CA PHE A 43 -5.13 -1.18 -16.55
C PHE A 43 -6.36 -0.66 -15.81
N LEU A 44 -6.91 0.48 -16.24
CA LEU A 44 -8.14 1.03 -15.65
C LEU A 44 -9.41 0.38 -16.20
N LEU A 45 -9.35 -0.33 -17.34
CA LEU A 45 -10.56 -0.94 -17.95
C LEU A 45 -11.36 -1.82 -16.99
N PRO A 46 -10.75 -2.73 -16.18
CA PRO A 46 -11.52 -3.53 -15.23
C PRO A 46 -12.24 -2.69 -14.17
N LEU A 47 -11.58 -1.64 -13.68
CA LEU A 47 -12.18 -0.72 -12.72
C LEU A 47 -13.35 0.08 -13.36
N LEU A 48 -13.15 0.60 -14.57
CA LEU A 48 -14.19 1.31 -15.31
C LEU A 48 -15.38 0.40 -15.60
N TRP A 49 -15.12 -0.87 -15.96
CA TRP A 49 -16.17 -1.87 -16.15
C TRP A 49 -16.93 -2.16 -14.86
N MET A 50 -16.25 -2.29 -13.73
CA MET A 50 -16.85 -2.48 -12.41
C MET A 50 -17.78 -1.31 -12.07
N VAL A 51 -17.30 -0.07 -12.21
CA VAL A 51 -18.11 1.15 -11.97
C VAL A 51 -19.26 1.25 -12.96
N SER A 52 -19.03 0.98 -14.24
CA SER A 52 -20.09 0.96 -15.25
C SER A 52 -21.18 -0.07 -14.87
N THR A 53 -20.76 -1.29 -14.55
CA THR A 53 -21.70 -2.38 -14.21
C THR A 53 -22.46 -2.11 -12.91
N SER A 54 -21.87 -1.41 -11.95
CA SER A 54 -22.57 -1.00 -10.72
C SER A 54 -23.76 -0.09 -10.95
N LEU A 55 -23.82 0.55 -12.12
CA LEU A 55 -24.87 1.50 -12.50
C LEU A 55 -25.84 0.93 -13.55
N LYS A 56 -25.73 -0.35 -13.93
CA LYS A 56 -26.60 -1.03 -14.90
C LYS A 56 -27.86 -1.62 -14.27
N SER A 57 -28.95 -1.64 -15.06
CA SER A 57 -30.13 -2.45 -14.78
C SER A 57 -29.86 -3.95 -15.03
N LEU A 58 -30.71 -4.83 -14.52
CA LEU A 58 -30.60 -6.28 -14.77
C LEU A 58 -30.61 -6.61 -16.26
N THR A 59 -31.41 -5.92 -17.05
CA THR A 59 -31.48 -6.11 -18.52
C THR A 59 -30.19 -5.72 -19.22
N GLN A 60 -29.58 -4.60 -18.81
CA GLN A 60 -28.31 -4.14 -19.36
C GLN A 60 -27.11 -5.02 -18.96
N GLN A 61 -27.16 -5.68 -17.79
CA GLN A 61 -26.13 -6.61 -17.34
C GLN A 61 -26.09 -7.87 -18.22
N ALA A 62 -27.25 -8.28 -18.76
CA ALA A 62 -27.39 -9.46 -19.64
C ALA A 62 -27.32 -9.12 -21.14
N ALA A 63 -27.19 -7.84 -21.49
CA ALA A 63 -27.21 -7.39 -22.88
C ALA A 63 -25.96 -7.89 -23.65
N TRP A 64 -26.20 -8.30 -24.90
CA TRP A 64 -25.15 -8.64 -25.85
C TRP A 64 -25.38 -7.85 -27.17
N PRO A 65 -24.44 -7.07 -27.69
CA PRO A 65 -23.07 -6.82 -27.14
C PRO A 65 -23.08 -6.04 -25.83
N PRO A 66 -21.98 -6.16 -25.01
CA PRO A 66 -21.92 -5.51 -23.71
C PRO A 66 -21.98 -3.99 -23.80
N GLU A 67 -22.87 -3.37 -23.03
CA GLU A 67 -23.01 -1.90 -22.95
C GLU A 67 -21.96 -1.34 -21.99
N TRP A 68 -21.16 -0.37 -22.45
CA TRP A 68 -20.15 0.29 -21.61
C TRP A 68 -20.73 1.45 -20.79
N ILE A 69 -21.68 2.18 -21.34
CA ILE A 69 -22.31 3.35 -20.72
C ILE A 69 -23.76 2.98 -20.37
N PRO A 70 -24.10 2.89 -19.07
CA PRO A 70 -25.46 2.56 -18.66
C PRO A 70 -26.49 3.62 -19.10
N GLN A 71 -27.65 3.19 -19.58
CA GLN A 71 -28.78 4.05 -19.93
C GLN A 71 -30.09 3.33 -19.62
N PRO A 72 -30.84 3.73 -18.55
CA PRO A 72 -30.51 4.76 -17.57
C PRO A 72 -29.46 4.35 -16.56
N PHE A 73 -28.87 5.32 -15.84
CA PHE A 73 -28.01 5.06 -14.68
C PHE A 73 -28.86 4.64 -13.49
N VAL A 74 -28.62 3.43 -12.97
CA VAL A 74 -29.33 2.88 -11.81
C VAL A 74 -28.54 3.12 -10.53
N TRP A 75 -28.57 4.33 -9.99
CA TRP A 75 -27.91 4.71 -8.75
C TRP A 75 -28.40 3.91 -7.54
N ARG A 76 -29.65 3.39 -7.63
CA ARG A 76 -30.26 2.60 -6.56
C ARG A 76 -29.50 1.33 -6.20
N ASN A 77 -28.67 0.80 -7.09
CA ASN A 77 -27.82 -0.34 -6.79
C ASN A 77 -26.91 -0.12 -5.57
N TYR A 78 -26.48 1.12 -5.28
CA TYR A 78 -25.62 1.44 -4.14
C TYR A 78 -26.35 1.36 -2.79
N PRO A 79 -27.46 2.09 -2.57
CA PRO A 79 -28.22 1.95 -1.32
C PRO A 79 -28.80 0.55 -1.14
N ASP A 80 -29.23 -0.13 -2.21
CA ASP A 80 -29.74 -1.50 -2.15
C ASP A 80 -28.64 -2.47 -1.71
N ALA A 81 -27.41 -2.33 -2.25
CA ALA A 81 -26.27 -3.11 -1.83
C ALA A 81 -25.91 -2.86 -0.35
N ALA A 82 -25.97 -1.60 0.09
CA ALA A 82 -25.70 -1.23 1.47
C ALA A 82 -26.79 -1.70 2.45
N ALA A 83 -28.04 -1.85 1.98
CA ALA A 83 -29.15 -2.37 2.77
C ALA A 83 -29.15 -3.91 2.87
N PHE A 84 -28.66 -4.59 1.81
CA PHE A 84 -28.62 -6.05 1.76
C PHE A 84 -27.65 -6.67 2.77
N LEU A 85 -26.49 -6.02 2.99
CA LEU A 85 -25.52 -6.41 4.01
C LEU A 85 -25.20 -5.18 4.90
N PRO A 86 -24.86 -5.40 6.17
CA PRO A 86 -24.45 -4.33 7.07
C PRO A 86 -23.06 -3.79 6.71
N LEU A 87 -22.91 -3.27 5.46
CA LEU A 87 -21.63 -2.84 4.89
C LEU A 87 -20.91 -1.80 5.75
N ALA A 88 -21.66 -0.88 6.36
CA ALA A 88 -21.07 0.12 7.28
C ALA A 88 -20.36 -0.56 8.46
N ARG A 89 -20.98 -1.60 9.05
CA ARG A 89 -20.37 -2.37 10.15
C ARG A 89 -19.14 -3.14 9.65
N TYR A 90 -19.23 -3.80 8.51
CA TYR A 90 -18.11 -4.56 7.93
C TYR A 90 -16.93 -3.64 7.58
N THR A 91 -17.23 -2.43 7.09
CA THR A 91 -16.22 -1.39 6.86
C THR A 91 -15.54 -0.97 8.16
N LEU A 92 -16.31 -0.72 9.22
CA LEU A 92 -15.77 -0.38 10.54
C LEU A 92 -14.91 -1.53 11.11
N ASN A 93 -15.35 -2.77 10.96
CA ASN A 93 -14.56 -3.93 11.39
C ASN A 93 -13.22 -3.99 10.63
N SER A 94 -13.26 -3.90 9.30
CA SER A 94 -12.06 -3.88 8.46
C SER A 94 -11.13 -2.73 8.83
N LEU A 95 -11.68 -1.53 9.04
CA LEU A 95 -10.91 -0.35 9.42
C LEU A 95 -10.26 -0.54 10.80
N THR A 96 -11.01 -1.05 11.78
CA THR A 96 -10.49 -1.30 13.14
C THR A 96 -9.33 -2.29 13.10
N ILE A 97 -9.49 -3.43 12.41
CA ILE A 97 -8.44 -4.44 12.27
C ILE A 97 -7.23 -3.84 11.57
N THR A 98 -7.44 -3.15 10.45
CA THR A 98 -6.36 -2.54 9.66
C THR A 98 -5.58 -1.50 10.47
N VAL A 99 -6.28 -0.60 11.16
CA VAL A 99 -5.61 0.43 11.99
C VAL A 99 -4.80 -0.20 13.12
N LEU A 100 -5.37 -1.15 13.83
CA LEU A 100 -4.66 -1.83 14.93
C LEU A 100 -3.45 -2.63 14.41
N PHE A 101 -3.59 -3.29 13.25
CA PHE A 101 -2.50 -4.00 12.59
C PHE A 101 -1.36 -3.05 12.19
N VAL A 102 -1.69 -1.90 11.59
CA VAL A 102 -0.70 -0.86 11.22
C VAL A 102 0.00 -0.30 12.45
N ILE A 103 -0.74 0.00 13.51
CA ILE A 103 -0.15 0.46 14.78
C ILE A 103 0.83 -0.58 15.32
N GLY A 104 0.42 -1.85 15.41
CA GLY A 104 1.29 -2.94 15.85
C GLY A 104 2.56 -3.04 15.01
N THR A 105 2.40 -2.98 13.68
CA THR A 105 3.51 -3.02 12.72
C THR A 105 4.48 -1.86 12.92
N LEU A 106 3.98 -0.63 13.03
CA LEU A 106 4.81 0.58 13.19
C LEU A 106 5.48 0.69 14.57
N LEU A 107 4.93 0.04 15.57
CA LEU A 107 5.57 -0.05 16.89
C LEU A 107 6.66 -1.13 16.93
N SER A 108 6.39 -2.32 16.38
CA SER A 108 7.27 -3.48 16.53
C SER A 108 8.39 -3.52 15.48
N CYS A 109 8.04 -3.34 14.19
CA CYS A 109 9.01 -3.54 13.11
C CYS A 109 10.20 -2.58 13.14
N PRO A 110 10.05 -1.26 13.43
CA PRO A 110 11.19 -0.36 13.53
C PRO A 110 12.12 -0.70 14.69
N LEU A 111 11.58 -1.11 15.85
CA LEU A 111 12.38 -1.53 17.01
C LEU A 111 13.26 -2.73 16.66
N ILE A 112 12.65 -3.77 16.09
CA ILE A 112 13.34 -5.00 15.71
C ILE A 112 14.34 -4.74 14.58
N ALA A 113 13.94 -3.96 13.57
CA ALA A 113 14.79 -3.61 12.44
C ALA A 113 16.02 -2.79 12.89
N TYR A 114 15.84 -1.86 13.82
CA TYR A 114 16.92 -1.06 14.40
C TYR A 114 17.90 -1.94 15.17
N ALA A 115 17.40 -2.85 16.00
CA ALA A 115 18.24 -3.80 16.72
C ALA A 115 19.11 -4.62 15.76
N PHE A 116 18.55 -5.17 14.69
CA PHE A 116 19.30 -5.92 13.67
C PHE A 116 20.21 -5.05 12.80
N ALA A 117 19.92 -3.74 12.66
CA ALA A 117 20.73 -2.84 11.85
C ALA A 117 21.92 -2.25 12.59
N ARG A 118 21.74 -1.87 13.87
CA ARG A 118 22.63 -0.97 14.60
C ARG A 118 23.18 -1.52 15.91
N ILE A 119 22.47 -2.45 16.57
CA ILE A 119 22.92 -3.03 17.84
C ILE A 119 23.76 -4.26 17.55
N ARG A 120 24.92 -4.36 18.24
CA ARG A 120 25.77 -5.55 18.19
C ARG A 120 25.43 -6.44 19.39
N PHE A 121 24.91 -7.63 19.10
CA PHE A 121 24.64 -8.64 20.10
C PHE A 121 24.99 -10.04 19.57
N PRO A 122 25.34 -11.01 20.47
CA PRO A 122 25.70 -12.35 20.05
C PRO A 122 24.51 -13.05 19.36
N GLY A 123 24.77 -13.72 18.23
CA GLY A 123 23.74 -14.43 17.47
C GLY A 123 22.88 -13.56 16.54
N ARG A 124 23.13 -12.25 16.45
CA ARG A 124 22.35 -11.31 15.62
C ARG A 124 22.13 -11.80 14.18
N ASP A 125 23.18 -12.18 13.51
CA ASP A 125 23.11 -12.53 12.08
C ASP A 125 22.42 -13.89 11.90
N PHE A 126 22.62 -14.85 12.81
CA PHE A 126 21.87 -16.10 12.83
C PHE A 126 20.37 -15.88 13.04
N LEU A 127 20.00 -15.09 14.03
CA LEU A 127 18.57 -14.76 14.28
C LEU A 127 17.95 -14.02 13.09
N PHE A 128 18.73 -13.17 12.43
CA PHE A 128 18.24 -12.50 11.23
C PHE A 128 18.02 -13.47 10.07
N ILE A 129 18.90 -14.46 9.88
CA ILE A 129 18.69 -15.52 8.88
C ILE A 129 17.45 -16.34 9.20
N VAL A 130 17.23 -16.71 10.46
CA VAL A 130 16.02 -17.42 10.90
C VAL A 130 14.77 -16.59 10.60
N LEU A 131 14.79 -15.28 10.91
CA LEU A 131 13.69 -14.36 10.60
C LEU A 131 13.38 -14.33 9.10
N ILE A 132 14.39 -14.23 8.24
CA ILE A 132 14.21 -14.24 6.78
C ILE A 132 13.70 -15.60 6.30
N ALA A 133 14.19 -16.70 6.86
CA ALA A 133 13.73 -18.04 6.52
C ALA A 133 12.22 -18.23 6.74
N THR A 134 11.62 -17.52 7.70
CA THR A 134 10.16 -17.56 7.94
C THR A 134 9.36 -16.97 6.78
N ILE A 135 9.93 -16.07 5.96
CA ILE A 135 9.25 -15.52 4.78
C ILE A 135 9.06 -16.60 3.70
N MET A 136 9.97 -17.58 3.67
CA MET A 136 9.91 -18.67 2.69
C MET A 136 8.79 -19.69 3.00
N LEU A 137 8.26 -19.68 4.22
CA LEU A 137 7.17 -20.57 4.59
C LEU A 137 5.84 -20.06 3.98
N PRO A 138 5.20 -20.83 3.08
CA PRO A 138 3.92 -20.45 2.51
C PRO A 138 2.86 -20.25 3.61
N GLY A 139 2.06 -19.17 3.47
CA GLY A 139 1.01 -18.85 4.44
C GLY A 139 0.04 -20.00 4.71
N VAL A 140 -0.29 -20.75 3.66
CA VAL A 140 -1.19 -21.91 3.73
C VAL A 140 -0.67 -23.01 4.68
N VAL A 141 0.64 -23.23 4.72
CA VAL A 141 1.27 -24.23 5.61
C VAL A 141 1.10 -23.83 7.08
N ARG A 142 1.15 -22.53 7.37
CA ARG A 142 1.00 -22.00 8.73
C ARG A 142 -0.47 -21.92 9.20
N LEU A 143 -1.42 -21.97 8.27
CA LEU A 143 -2.83 -21.67 8.54
C LEU A 143 -3.41 -22.61 9.60
N ILE A 144 -3.24 -23.95 9.46
CA ILE A 144 -3.78 -24.92 10.40
C ILE A 144 -3.11 -24.82 11.80
N PRO A 145 -1.78 -24.80 11.91
CA PRO A 145 -1.13 -24.63 13.22
C PRO A 145 -1.51 -23.35 13.95
N THR A 146 -1.57 -22.21 13.24
CA THR A 146 -1.94 -20.94 13.86
C THR A 146 -3.42 -20.91 14.25
N TYR A 147 -4.33 -21.51 13.45
CA TYR A 147 -5.73 -21.66 13.82
C TYR A 147 -5.90 -22.45 15.11
N LEU A 148 -5.24 -23.61 15.22
CA LEU A 148 -5.32 -24.44 16.41
C LEU A 148 -4.79 -23.72 17.66
N MET A 149 -3.65 -23.01 17.52
CA MET A 149 -3.09 -22.19 18.59
C MET A 149 -4.07 -21.10 19.05
N PHE A 150 -4.63 -20.30 18.15
CA PHE A 150 -5.57 -19.23 18.51
C PHE A 150 -6.91 -19.78 19.04
N ARG A 151 -7.33 -20.96 18.57
CA ARG A 151 -8.49 -21.66 19.14
C ARG A 151 -8.25 -22.08 20.58
N GLN A 152 -7.08 -22.64 20.91
CA GLN A 152 -6.70 -23.03 22.29
C GLN A 152 -6.61 -21.82 23.20
N LEU A 153 -6.12 -20.68 22.70
CA LEU A 153 -6.04 -19.41 23.43
C LEU A 153 -7.42 -18.72 23.60
N GLY A 154 -8.51 -19.27 23.01
CA GLY A 154 -9.83 -18.68 23.10
C GLY A 154 -10.03 -17.42 22.26
N PHE A 155 -9.18 -17.15 21.25
CA PHE A 155 -9.19 -15.94 20.46
C PHE A 155 -10.14 -15.99 19.26
N LEU A 156 -10.84 -17.10 19.03
CA LEU A 156 -11.86 -17.18 17.98
C LEU A 156 -13.00 -16.19 18.23
N ASN A 157 -13.52 -15.60 17.15
CA ASN A 157 -14.50 -14.54 17.18
C ASN A 157 -14.03 -13.27 17.94
N THR A 158 -12.73 -12.99 17.88
CA THR A 158 -12.11 -11.72 18.27
C THR A 158 -11.20 -11.23 17.15
N TYR A 159 -10.76 -9.97 17.18
CA TYR A 159 -9.81 -9.43 16.20
C TYR A 159 -8.35 -9.80 16.52
N LEU A 160 -8.09 -10.43 17.67
CA LEU A 160 -6.73 -10.75 18.14
C LEU A 160 -5.92 -11.59 17.14
N PRO A 161 -6.46 -12.65 16.50
CA PRO A 161 -5.67 -13.44 15.53
C PRO A 161 -5.08 -12.61 14.38
N MET A 162 -5.79 -11.58 13.94
CA MET A 162 -5.37 -10.72 12.83
C MET A 162 -4.48 -9.55 13.28
N VAL A 163 -4.64 -9.09 14.53
CA VAL A 163 -3.96 -7.90 15.04
C VAL A 163 -2.71 -8.24 15.85
N LEU A 164 -2.81 -9.23 16.73
CA LEU A 164 -1.74 -9.56 17.69
C LEU A 164 -0.39 -9.90 17.04
N PRO A 165 -0.34 -10.67 15.94
CA PRO A 165 0.95 -10.96 15.28
C PRO A 165 1.73 -9.72 14.84
N ALA A 166 1.04 -8.64 14.48
CA ALA A 166 1.68 -7.41 14.04
C ALA A 166 2.52 -6.73 15.15
N PHE A 167 2.18 -6.95 16.41
CA PHE A 167 2.94 -6.43 17.57
C PHE A 167 4.23 -7.21 17.83
N PHE A 168 4.40 -8.38 17.22
CA PHE A 168 5.64 -9.18 17.29
C PHE A 168 6.53 -9.01 16.07
N GLY A 169 6.11 -8.21 15.12
CA GLY A 169 6.87 -7.86 13.92
C GLY A 169 6.58 -8.74 12.71
N SER A 170 6.58 -8.11 11.54
CA SER A 170 6.50 -8.79 10.24
C SER A 170 7.90 -8.97 9.66
N PRO A 171 8.34 -10.20 9.34
CA PRO A 171 9.67 -10.45 8.81
C PRO A 171 10.02 -9.62 7.57
N LEU A 172 9.06 -9.47 6.64
CA LEU A 172 9.25 -8.65 5.44
C LEU A 172 9.48 -7.17 5.77
N PHE A 173 8.68 -6.61 6.67
CA PHE A 173 8.79 -5.20 7.04
C PHE A 173 10.05 -4.92 7.87
N ILE A 174 10.42 -5.86 8.74
CA ILE A 174 11.70 -5.82 9.49
C ILE A 174 12.87 -5.82 8.50
N PHE A 175 12.85 -6.70 7.50
CA PHE A 175 13.88 -6.76 6.47
C PHE A 175 14.02 -5.44 5.73
N LEU A 176 12.91 -4.89 5.23
CA LEU A 176 12.91 -3.63 4.47
C LEU A 176 13.44 -2.46 5.31
N LEU A 177 12.97 -2.33 6.56
CA LEU A 177 13.44 -1.27 7.46
C LEU A 177 14.90 -1.45 7.85
N ARG A 178 15.36 -2.69 8.12
CA ARG A 178 16.77 -2.95 8.41
C ARG A 178 17.65 -2.51 7.25
N GLN A 179 17.29 -2.84 6.01
CA GLN A 179 18.04 -2.41 4.83
C GLN A 179 18.08 -0.89 4.73
N TYR A 180 16.95 -0.24 4.97
CA TYR A 180 16.87 1.22 4.96
C TYR A 180 17.71 1.85 6.07
N PHE A 181 17.62 1.38 7.31
CA PHE A 181 18.43 1.86 8.43
C PHE A 181 19.92 1.70 8.20
N ARG A 182 20.35 0.67 7.48
CA ARG A 182 21.77 0.47 7.13
C ARG A 182 22.31 1.46 6.11
N THR A 183 21.45 2.21 5.41
CA THR A 183 21.91 3.26 4.49
C THR A 183 22.35 4.53 5.21
N PHE A 184 21.97 4.71 6.47
CA PHE A 184 22.40 5.87 7.25
C PHE A 184 23.87 5.73 7.69
N PRO A 185 24.64 6.83 7.76
CA PRO A 185 25.99 6.81 8.33
C PRO A 185 26.01 6.31 9.78
N GLU A 186 27.04 5.54 10.18
CA GLU A 186 27.17 5.06 11.56
C GLU A 186 27.46 6.21 12.52
N GLU A 187 28.13 7.25 12.03
CA GLU A 187 28.52 8.44 12.77
C GLU A 187 27.32 9.17 13.39
N LEU A 188 26.15 9.09 12.78
CA LEU A 188 24.92 9.68 13.34
C LEU A 188 24.52 9.03 14.66
N ALA A 189 24.61 7.71 14.73
CA ALA A 189 24.27 6.98 15.94
C ALA A 189 25.36 7.16 17.00
N ASP A 190 26.65 7.18 16.60
CA ASP A 190 27.79 7.31 17.49
C ASP A 190 27.83 8.73 18.11
N ALA A 191 27.61 9.76 17.33
CA ALA A 191 27.50 11.13 17.86
C ALA A 191 26.40 11.25 18.92
N ALA A 192 25.21 10.68 18.63
CA ALA A 192 24.11 10.70 19.60
C ALA A 192 24.42 9.90 20.88
N ARG A 193 25.18 8.80 20.78
CA ARG A 193 25.66 8.05 21.96
C ARG A 193 26.64 8.86 22.79
N MET A 194 27.53 9.62 22.14
CA MET A 194 28.46 10.52 22.83
C MET A 194 27.71 11.65 23.56
N ASP A 195 26.58 12.10 23.03
CA ASP A 195 25.68 13.05 23.67
C ASP A 195 24.81 12.42 24.77
N GLY A 196 24.99 11.13 25.08
CA GLY A 196 24.26 10.43 26.14
C GLY A 196 22.87 9.94 25.75
N ALA A 197 22.52 9.93 24.47
CA ALA A 197 21.22 9.42 24.03
C ALA A 197 21.12 7.88 24.18
N SER A 198 19.99 7.41 24.71
CA SER A 198 19.69 5.97 24.74
C SER A 198 19.40 5.42 23.34
N GLU A 199 19.58 4.12 23.09
CA GLU A 199 19.29 3.47 21.80
C GLU A 199 17.83 3.70 21.36
N ILE A 200 16.88 3.66 22.28
CA ILE A 200 15.47 3.98 22.01
C ILE A 200 15.32 5.45 21.63
N GLY A 201 16.05 6.35 22.30
CA GLY A 201 16.08 7.76 21.97
C GLY A 201 16.63 8.02 20.56
N ILE A 202 17.70 7.35 20.17
CA ILE A 202 18.31 7.41 18.84
C ILE A 202 17.32 6.92 17.79
N LEU A 203 16.65 5.78 18.02
CA LEU A 203 15.62 5.28 17.12
C LEU A 203 14.52 6.30 16.89
N TYR A 204 13.88 6.79 17.93
CA TYR A 204 12.68 7.63 17.79
C TYR A 204 12.97 9.08 17.41
N ARG A 205 14.12 9.64 17.81
CA ARG A 205 14.45 11.05 17.54
C ARG A 205 15.28 11.27 16.28
N ILE A 206 15.99 10.23 15.80
CA ILE A 206 16.87 10.35 14.64
C ILE A 206 16.38 9.42 13.51
N PHE A 207 16.37 8.10 13.74
CA PHE A 207 16.11 7.13 12.68
C PHE A 207 14.66 7.17 12.16
N MET A 208 13.68 7.23 13.04
CA MET A 208 12.26 7.24 12.65
C MET A 208 11.89 8.48 11.81
N PRO A 209 12.24 9.73 12.21
CA PRO A 209 11.94 10.90 11.40
C PRO A 209 12.63 10.89 10.03
N MET A 210 13.85 10.40 9.95
CA MET A 210 14.59 10.27 8.68
C MET A 210 14.03 9.14 7.80
N SER A 211 13.27 8.21 8.35
CA SER A 211 12.73 7.04 7.65
C SER A 211 11.30 7.24 7.16
N GLY A 212 10.80 8.46 7.12
CA GLY A 212 9.45 8.78 6.67
C GLY A 212 9.03 8.07 5.36
N PRO A 213 9.84 8.08 4.29
CA PRO A 213 9.51 7.38 3.05
C PRO A 213 9.38 5.86 3.22
N ALA A 214 10.29 5.21 3.96
CA ALA A 214 10.25 3.77 4.19
C ALA A 214 9.07 3.37 5.08
N LEU A 215 8.79 4.15 6.12
CA LEU A 215 7.63 3.93 7.00
C LEU A 215 6.31 4.10 6.23
N ALA A 216 6.22 5.08 5.33
CA ALA A 216 5.05 5.25 4.48
C ALA A 216 4.81 4.04 3.57
N VAL A 217 5.88 3.50 2.95
CA VAL A 217 5.79 2.28 2.11
C VAL A 217 5.29 1.10 2.92
N ILE A 218 5.84 0.86 4.11
CA ILE A 218 5.41 -0.22 5.00
C ILE A 218 3.97 -0.04 5.43
N THR A 219 3.56 1.20 5.77
CA THR A 219 2.17 1.51 6.12
C THR A 219 1.22 1.17 4.98
N ILE A 220 1.56 1.54 3.73
CA ILE A 220 0.75 1.23 2.56
C ILE A 220 0.62 -0.28 2.38
N PHE A 221 1.72 -1.03 2.44
CA PHE A 221 1.69 -2.49 2.32
C PHE A 221 0.91 -3.15 3.47
N ALA A 222 1.06 -2.67 4.69
CA ALA A 222 0.33 -3.17 5.85
C ALA A 222 -1.19 -2.92 5.71
N VAL A 223 -1.59 -1.73 5.28
CA VAL A 223 -3.00 -1.42 4.99
C VAL A 223 -3.52 -2.30 3.87
N GLN A 224 -2.79 -2.40 2.76
CA GLN A 224 -3.23 -3.18 1.60
C GLN A 224 -3.38 -4.66 1.93
N SER A 225 -2.42 -5.25 2.65
CA SER A 225 -2.47 -6.66 3.03
C SER A 225 -3.65 -6.95 3.96
N GLN A 226 -3.87 -6.11 4.98
CA GLN A 226 -4.90 -6.33 5.98
C GLN A 226 -6.32 -5.98 5.49
N TRP A 227 -6.44 -4.92 4.66
CA TRP A 227 -7.74 -4.53 4.09
C TRP A 227 -8.29 -5.58 3.12
N ASN A 228 -7.41 -6.20 2.32
CA ASN A 228 -7.78 -7.21 1.35
C ASN A 228 -7.76 -8.63 1.93
N ASP A 229 -7.41 -8.79 3.20
CA ASP A 229 -7.39 -10.12 3.81
C ASP A 229 -8.79 -10.72 3.87
N PHE A 230 -8.90 -11.89 3.28
CA PHE A 230 -10.13 -12.65 3.20
C PHE A 230 -10.04 -13.94 4.04
N VAL A 231 -8.88 -14.59 4.01
CA VAL A 231 -8.72 -15.94 4.57
C VAL A 231 -8.78 -15.94 6.09
N ASP A 232 -7.99 -15.09 6.73
CA ASP A 232 -7.92 -15.01 8.19
C ASP A 232 -9.28 -14.60 8.80
N PRO A 233 -9.93 -13.50 8.33
CA PRO A 233 -11.27 -13.17 8.82
C PRO A 233 -12.32 -14.27 8.57
N LEU A 234 -12.24 -14.99 7.44
CA LEU A 234 -13.18 -16.07 7.14
C LEU A 234 -13.11 -17.21 8.14
N ILE A 235 -11.90 -17.59 8.57
CA ILE A 235 -11.69 -18.72 9.49
C ILE A 235 -11.79 -18.34 10.96
N TYR A 236 -11.41 -17.10 11.35
CA TYR A 236 -11.42 -16.68 12.75
C TYR A 236 -12.72 -15.98 13.18
N LEU A 237 -13.48 -15.33 12.26
CA LEU A 237 -14.66 -14.52 12.57
C LEU A 237 -15.96 -15.21 12.11
N ASN A 238 -16.44 -16.18 12.89
CA ASN A 238 -17.65 -16.93 12.55
C ASN A 238 -18.96 -16.15 12.80
N LYS A 239 -18.92 -15.10 13.65
CA LYS A 239 -20.10 -14.28 13.96
C LYS A 239 -20.29 -13.21 12.87
N GLU A 240 -21.50 -13.15 12.29
CA GLU A 240 -21.83 -12.22 11.21
C GLU A 240 -21.47 -10.76 11.54
N ARG A 241 -21.80 -10.32 12.75
CA ARG A 241 -21.49 -8.94 13.19
C ARG A 241 -20.02 -8.56 13.19
N MET A 242 -19.11 -9.55 13.13
CA MET A 242 -17.65 -9.35 13.17
C MET A 242 -16.99 -9.47 11.79
N ARG A 243 -17.73 -9.88 10.77
CA ARG A 243 -17.20 -10.07 9.42
C ARG A 243 -16.54 -8.79 8.91
N THR A 244 -15.47 -8.96 8.17
CA THR A 244 -14.80 -7.89 7.43
C THR A 244 -15.53 -7.62 6.11
N LEU A 245 -15.19 -6.52 5.47
CA LEU A 245 -15.79 -6.11 4.21
C LEU A 245 -15.50 -7.13 3.09
N ALA A 246 -14.28 -7.70 3.05
CA ALA A 246 -13.90 -8.74 2.09
C ALA A 246 -14.77 -10.01 2.24
N VAL A 247 -14.96 -10.47 3.48
CA VAL A 247 -15.82 -11.61 3.79
C VAL A 247 -17.29 -11.28 3.51
N GLY A 248 -17.71 -10.05 3.81
CA GLY A 248 -19.07 -9.58 3.49
C GLY A 248 -19.37 -9.64 1.99
N LEU A 249 -18.44 -9.21 1.14
CA LEU A 249 -18.59 -9.27 -0.32
C LEU A 249 -18.72 -10.72 -0.84
N TYR A 250 -17.99 -11.66 -0.25
CA TYR A 250 -18.13 -13.09 -0.55
C TYR A 250 -19.54 -13.60 -0.22
N TYR A 251 -20.04 -13.28 0.97
CA TYR A 251 -21.41 -13.68 1.37
C TYR A 251 -22.50 -12.94 0.58
N PHE A 252 -22.22 -11.74 0.06
CA PHE A 252 -23.13 -11.05 -0.84
C PHE A 252 -23.53 -11.94 -2.02
N ARG A 253 -22.55 -12.59 -2.63
CA ARG A 253 -22.78 -13.52 -3.74
C ARG A 253 -23.49 -14.81 -3.28
N ALA A 254 -23.15 -15.32 -2.09
CA ALA A 254 -23.68 -16.59 -1.60
C ALA A 254 -25.16 -16.52 -1.18
N TYR A 255 -25.65 -15.35 -0.78
CA TYR A 255 -27.03 -15.16 -0.31
C TYR A 255 -28.00 -14.68 -1.40
N GLN A 256 -27.53 -14.37 -2.59
CA GLN A 256 -28.39 -14.00 -3.71
C GLN A 256 -28.71 -15.22 -4.57
N ASP A 257 -29.98 -15.62 -4.64
CA ASP A 257 -30.46 -16.69 -5.53
C ASP A 257 -30.25 -16.35 -7.02
N THR A 258 -30.33 -15.06 -7.36
CA THR A 258 -30.00 -14.54 -8.69
C THR A 258 -28.91 -13.48 -8.54
N THR A 259 -27.77 -13.69 -9.21
CA THR A 259 -26.65 -12.76 -9.11
C THR A 259 -27.02 -11.41 -9.73
N ASN A 260 -27.39 -10.44 -8.89
CA ASN A 260 -27.49 -9.05 -9.30
C ASN A 260 -26.06 -8.42 -9.36
N TRP A 261 -25.44 -8.53 -10.53
CA TRP A 261 -24.10 -8.01 -10.77
C TRP A 261 -24.01 -6.52 -10.51
N GLY A 262 -25.07 -5.74 -10.75
CA GLY A 262 -25.08 -4.30 -10.49
C GLY A 262 -24.89 -3.98 -9.02
N GLN A 263 -25.63 -4.63 -8.13
CA GLN A 263 -25.49 -4.44 -6.69
C GLN A 263 -24.15 -5.00 -6.18
N MET A 264 -23.72 -6.16 -6.68
CA MET A 264 -22.42 -6.73 -6.31
C MET A 264 -21.26 -5.81 -6.73
N MET A 265 -21.30 -5.24 -7.94
CA MET A 265 -20.28 -4.29 -8.41
C MET A 265 -20.36 -2.95 -7.65
N ALA A 266 -21.53 -2.53 -7.21
CA ALA A 266 -21.69 -1.37 -6.34
C ALA A 266 -21.02 -1.60 -4.98
N ALA A 267 -21.25 -2.77 -4.35
CA ALA A 267 -20.57 -3.15 -3.12
C ALA A 267 -19.03 -3.22 -3.30
N ALA A 268 -18.56 -3.84 -4.39
CA ALA A 268 -17.14 -3.92 -4.72
C ALA A 268 -16.52 -2.53 -4.97
N THR A 269 -17.24 -1.62 -5.61
CA THR A 269 -16.80 -0.22 -5.81
C THR A 269 -16.66 0.51 -4.48
N MET A 270 -17.65 0.37 -3.59
CA MET A 270 -17.57 0.95 -2.24
C MET A 270 -16.41 0.37 -1.44
N MET A 271 -16.11 -0.92 -1.57
CA MET A 271 -14.97 -1.57 -0.92
C MET A 271 -13.62 -1.09 -1.46
N THR A 272 -13.53 -0.84 -2.76
CA THR A 272 -12.29 -0.42 -3.43
C THR A 272 -11.97 1.05 -3.19
N ALA A 273 -12.99 1.89 -3.04
CA ALA A 273 -12.84 3.35 -2.90
C ALA A 273 -11.87 3.78 -1.77
N PRO A 274 -11.90 3.24 -0.55
CA PRO A 274 -10.95 3.62 0.51
C PRO A 274 -9.48 3.36 0.14
N ILE A 275 -9.19 2.24 -0.54
CA ILE A 275 -7.84 1.91 -1.00
C ILE A 275 -7.37 2.88 -2.08
N LEU A 276 -8.23 3.23 -3.03
CA LEU A 276 -7.92 4.20 -4.08
C LEU A 276 -7.66 5.59 -3.49
N ILE A 277 -8.46 6.01 -2.51
CA ILE A 277 -8.27 7.28 -1.81
C ILE A 277 -6.93 7.27 -1.06
N LEU A 278 -6.64 6.20 -0.33
CA LEU A 278 -5.37 6.05 0.38
C LEU A 278 -4.19 6.11 -0.59
N PHE A 279 -4.26 5.38 -1.72
CA PHE A 279 -3.22 5.43 -2.74
C PHE A 279 -3.05 6.84 -3.31
N ALA A 280 -4.14 7.54 -3.66
CA ALA A 280 -4.08 8.90 -4.18
C ALA A 280 -3.41 9.88 -3.21
N LEU A 281 -3.65 9.74 -1.89
CA LEU A 281 -3.06 10.59 -0.87
C LEU A 281 -1.56 10.29 -0.66
N PHE A 282 -1.17 9.02 -0.73
CA PHE A 282 0.19 8.58 -0.37
C PHE A 282 1.07 8.22 -1.58
N GLN A 283 0.60 8.33 -2.83
CA GLN A 283 1.32 7.93 -4.06
C GLN A 283 2.73 8.53 -4.17
N ARG A 284 2.94 9.76 -3.71
CA ARG A 284 4.26 10.43 -3.73
C ARG A 284 5.32 9.65 -2.93
N TYR A 285 4.94 9.06 -1.81
CA TYR A 285 5.84 8.26 -0.99
C TYR A 285 6.10 6.88 -1.62
N PHE A 286 5.11 6.33 -2.32
CA PHE A 286 5.26 5.07 -3.06
C PHE A 286 6.30 5.19 -4.17
N ILE A 287 6.23 6.26 -4.97
CA ILE A 287 7.18 6.51 -6.07
C ILE A 287 8.61 6.67 -5.51
N GLN A 288 8.79 7.39 -4.41
CA GLN A 288 10.09 7.54 -3.75
C GLN A 288 10.64 6.23 -3.19
N GLY A 289 9.78 5.40 -2.59
CA GLY A 289 10.18 4.10 -2.03
C GLY A 289 10.61 3.09 -3.08
N VAL A 290 9.88 3.00 -4.20
CA VAL A 290 10.24 2.11 -5.33
C VAL A 290 11.52 2.56 -6.01
N ALA A 291 11.76 3.86 -6.14
CA ALA A 291 13.00 4.39 -6.71
C ALA A 291 14.24 4.00 -5.88
N LEU A 292 14.11 3.91 -4.55
CA LEU A 292 15.21 3.49 -3.66
C LEU A 292 15.55 2.00 -3.79
N THR A 293 14.60 1.16 -4.15
CA THR A 293 14.82 -0.28 -4.40
C THR A 293 15.34 -0.57 -5.81
N GLY A 294 15.05 0.32 -6.78
CA GLY A 294 15.41 0.15 -8.20
C GLY A 294 16.77 0.72 -8.62
N MET A 295 17.46 1.49 -7.78
CA MET A 295 18.73 2.16 -8.13
C MET A 295 20.01 1.34 -7.81
N LYS A 296 19.93 0.00 -7.73
CA LYS A 296 21.08 -0.90 -7.72
C LYS A 296 21.02 -1.80 -8.94
N GLY A 297 21.23 -1.19 -10.09
CA GLY A 297 21.52 -1.83 -11.36
C GLY A 297 22.61 -1.03 -12.05
#